data_1414fdb009ce2d552265adc9e2321cbe
#
_entry.id   1414fdb009ce2d552265adc9e2321cbe
#
_cell.length_a   1.000
_cell.length_b   1.000
_cell.length_c   1.000
_cell.angle_alpha   90.00
_cell.angle_beta   90.00
_cell.angle_gamma   90.00
#
_symmetry.space_group_name_H-M   'P 1'
#
loop_
_entity.id
_entity.type
_entity.pdbx_description
1 polymer ?
#
loop_
_entity_poly.entity_id
_entity_poly.type
_entity_poly.pdbx_seq_one_letter_code
_entity_poly.pdbx_strand_id
1 'polypeptide(L)'
;MASTANGRPSSAPVYIEEPAISKWLFGSSTAGWIWLVARLWLGWEWLQAGWSKLFGGNITWKFWSWGDPAYSLTGDGNIGWIRSGTVAGEGGKQQTLQVGDAVAGFAKGALASGTKGDHPDIAYSWYVNWLEWLRDTGHTFFGPLVAVGEVVIGIALILGLFTGIMAFLGAVLNFSFVFAGSAGVNPAMILVSGLLILAWRNAGWYGLDRFVLPKLGTPWHRGEVFGPSPGSGTRVTT
;
A
#
# COMPACT_ATOMS: atom_id res chain seq x y z
N MET A 1 54.41 -35.89 -23.66
CA MET A 1 53.05 -35.41 -23.92
C MET A 1 52.53 -34.81 -22.63
N ALA A 2 52.54 -33.48 -22.52
CA ALA A 2 52.06 -32.75 -21.33
C ALA A 2 50.61 -32.39 -21.57
N SER A 3 49.73 -32.93 -20.72
CA SER A 3 48.30 -32.59 -20.68
C SER A 3 48.13 -31.24 -20.01
N THR A 4 47.79 -30.23 -20.78
CA THR A 4 47.39 -28.92 -20.27
C THR A 4 45.97 -29.04 -19.74
N ALA A 5 45.82 -29.17 -18.42
CA ALA A 5 44.54 -29.02 -17.73
C ALA A 5 44.08 -27.56 -17.81
N ASN A 6 43.12 -27.31 -18.69
CA ASN A 6 42.40 -26.03 -18.80
C ASN A 6 41.53 -25.84 -17.55
N GLY A 7 42.12 -25.31 -16.49
CA GLY A 7 41.40 -24.86 -15.31
C GLY A 7 40.56 -23.61 -15.63
N ARG A 8 39.28 -23.79 -15.95
CA ARG A 8 38.33 -22.66 -15.92
C ARG A 8 38.31 -22.13 -14.50
N PRO A 9 38.52 -20.81 -14.28
CA PRO A 9 38.35 -20.28 -12.96
C PRO A 9 36.90 -20.51 -12.51
N SER A 10 36.73 -21.25 -11.43
CA SER A 10 35.46 -21.41 -10.76
C SER A 10 35.03 -20.01 -10.28
N SER A 11 34.12 -19.39 -11.00
CA SER A 11 33.46 -18.17 -10.54
C SER A 11 32.51 -18.52 -9.38
N ALA A 12 33.07 -18.73 -8.21
CA ALA A 12 32.26 -18.84 -7.01
C ALA A 12 31.47 -17.53 -6.85
N PRO A 13 30.17 -17.59 -6.54
CA PRO A 13 29.38 -16.39 -6.33
C PRO A 13 30.00 -15.53 -5.22
N VAL A 14 30.23 -14.25 -5.53
CA VAL A 14 30.70 -13.28 -4.53
C VAL A 14 29.51 -12.90 -3.66
N TYR A 15 29.59 -13.24 -2.37
CA TYR A 15 28.58 -12.82 -1.41
C TYR A 15 28.89 -11.39 -0.96
N ILE A 16 27.95 -10.48 -1.18
CA ILE A 16 28.03 -9.10 -0.72
C ILE A 16 27.49 -9.08 0.71
N GLU A 17 28.32 -8.70 1.67
CA GLU A 17 27.90 -8.55 3.07
C GLU A 17 27.07 -7.27 3.24
N GLU A 18 25.90 -7.40 3.86
CA GLU A 18 25.07 -6.25 4.22
C GLU A 18 25.72 -5.44 5.36
N PRO A 19 25.71 -4.09 5.30
CA PRO A 19 26.13 -3.24 6.40
C PRO A 19 25.37 -3.56 7.70
N ALA A 20 26.04 -3.43 8.84
CA ALA A 20 25.47 -3.75 10.16
C ALA A 20 24.17 -2.96 10.44
N ILE A 21 24.09 -1.70 10.01
CA ILE A 21 22.91 -0.85 10.16
C ILE A 21 21.74 -1.41 9.34
N SER A 22 21.99 -1.84 8.10
CA SER A 22 20.97 -2.44 7.25
C SER A 22 20.44 -3.74 7.84
N LYS A 23 21.33 -4.63 8.29
CA LYS A 23 20.95 -5.88 8.98
C LYS A 23 20.09 -5.62 10.21
N TRP A 24 20.46 -4.62 11.01
CA TRP A 24 19.69 -4.25 12.20
C TRP A 24 18.33 -3.68 11.81
N LEU A 25 18.31 -2.69 10.93
CA LEU A 25 17.08 -1.96 10.56
C LEU A 25 16.06 -2.88 9.91
N PHE A 26 16.46 -3.72 8.95
CA PHE A 26 15.57 -4.54 8.13
C PHE A 26 15.48 -6.02 8.58
N GLY A 27 16.27 -6.44 9.55
CA GLY A 27 16.32 -7.83 9.99
C GLY A 27 16.16 -8.07 11.48
N SER A 28 16.31 -7.04 12.34
CA SER A 28 16.22 -7.21 13.78
C SER A 28 14.85 -6.87 14.33
N SER A 29 14.36 -7.69 15.26
CA SER A 29 13.12 -7.39 16.01
C SER A 29 13.24 -6.14 16.88
N THR A 30 14.49 -5.79 17.30
CA THR A 30 14.72 -4.57 18.09
C THR A 30 14.49 -3.29 17.31
N ALA A 31 14.59 -3.29 15.98
CA ALA A 31 14.22 -2.16 15.11
C ALA A 31 12.71 -2.08 14.83
N GLY A 32 11.94 -3.09 15.21
CA GLY A 32 10.52 -3.20 14.92
C GLY A 32 9.67 -2.02 15.42
N TRP A 33 10.10 -1.33 16.50
CA TRP A 33 9.39 -0.15 17.01
C TRP A 33 9.41 1.03 16.03
N ILE A 34 10.49 1.20 15.24
CA ILE A 34 10.57 2.23 14.20
C ILE A 34 9.50 1.95 13.15
N TRP A 35 9.41 0.69 12.75
CA TRP A 35 8.42 0.24 11.76
C TRP A 35 6.99 0.27 12.29
N LEU A 36 6.81 0.07 13.60
CA LEU A 36 5.50 0.27 14.23
C LEU A 36 4.99 1.69 14.04
N VAL A 37 5.83 2.71 14.31
CA VAL A 37 5.43 4.13 14.13
C VAL A 37 5.13 4.42 12.65
N ALA A 38 6.01 4.01 11.75
CA ALA A 38 5.83 4.20 10.30
C ALA A 38 4.54 3.54 9.79
N ARG A 39 4.27 2.32 10.24
CA ARG A 39 3.10 1.54 9.90
C ARG A 39 1.80 2.15 10.44
N LEU A 40 1.80 2.61 11.69
CA LEU A 40 0.64 3.26 12.30
C LEU A 40 0.29 4.56 11.58
N TRP A 41 1.30 5.36 11.22
CA TRP A 41 1.09 6.57 10.44
C TRP A 41 0.51 6.25 9.05
N LEU A 42 1.16 5.36 8.30
CA LEU A 42 0.71 4.98 6.96
C LEU A 42 -0.68 4.34 6.97
N GLY A 43 -0.95 3.46 7.96
CA GLY A 43 -2.25 2.82 8.13
C GLY A 43 -3.35 3.81 8.48
N TRP A 44 -3.03 4.83 9.25
CA TRP A 44 -3.96 5.90 9.58
C TRP A 44 -4.33 6.75 8.35
N GLU A 45 -3.35 7.14 7.52
CA GLU A 45 -3.62 7.87 6.28
C GLU A 45 -4.56 7.09 5.35
N TRP A 46 -4.30 5.78 5.17
CA TRP A 46 -5.17 4.91 4.39
C TRP A 46 -6.56 4.74 4.99
N LEU A 47 -6.64 4.56 6.30
CA LEU A 47 -7.92 4.38 6.99
C LEU A 47 -8.80 5.62 6.85
N GLN A 48 -8.24 6.82 7.04
CA GLN A 48 -8.99 8.07 6.86
C GLN A 48 -9.51 8.22 5.43
N ALA A 49 -8.63 7.97 4.44
CA ALA A 49 -8.99 8.08 3.03
C ALA A 49 -10.14 7.16 2.65
N GLY A 50 -10.07 5.89 3.07
CA GLY A 50 -11.13 4.92 2.79
C GLY A 50 -12.39 5.13 3.62
N TRP A 51 -12.25 5.56 4.88
CA TRP A 51 -13.39 5.79 5.77
C TRP A 51 -14.36 6.83 5.19
N SER A 52 -13.82 7.96 4.71
CA SER A 52 -14.64 9.00 4.09
C SER A 52 -15.41 8.50 2.87
N LYS A 53 -14.81 7.59 2.10
CA LYS A 53 -15.43 6.99 0.91
C LYS A 53 -16.48 5.93 1.23
N LEU A 54 -16.41 5.27 2.40
CA LEU A 54 -17.38 4.26 2.80
C LEU A 54 -18.52 4.82 3.61
N PHE A 55 -18.23 5.74 4.53
CA PHE A 55 -19.20 6.18 5.53
C PHE A 55 -19.64 7.63 5.36
N GLY A 56 -19.00 8.38 4.47
CA GLY A 56 -19.30 9.78 4.25
C GLY A 56 -19.01 10.61 5.48
N GLY A 57 -17.84 11.13 5.60
CA GLY A 57 -17.41 11.97 6.69
C GLY A 57 -15.91 11.88 6.90
N ASN A 58 -15.34 12.92 7.46
CA ASN A 58 -13.92 12.95 7.76
C ASN A 58 -13.71 12.57 9.22
N ILE A 59 -12.86 11.59 9.48
CA ILE A 59 -12.23 11.45 10.78
C ILE A 59 -11.14 12.54 10.79
N THR A 60 -11.50 13.75 11.16
CA THR A 60 -10.54 14.86 11.25
C THR A 60 -9.76 14.77 12.56
N TRP A 61 -8.92 13.77 12.68
CA TRP A 61 -7.86 13.82 13.68
C TRP A 61 -6.60 14.33 12.98
N LYS A 62 -6.39 15.65 13.09
CA LYS A 62 -5.12 16.22 12.68
C LYS A 62 -4.11 15.89 13.78
N PHE A 63 -3.19 15.00 13.51
CA PHE A 63 -2.10 14.61 14.42
C PHE A 63 -1.31 15.82 14.99
N TRP A 64 -1.36 16.95 14.30
CA TRP A 64 -0.63 18.18 14.64
C TRP A 64 -1.52 19.34 15.15
N SER A 65 -2.81 19.16 15.26
CA SER A 65 -3.71 20.17 15.83
C SER A 65 -4.43 19.62 17.06
N TRP A 66 -4.20 20.25 18.19
CA TRP A 66 -4.91 20.02 19.45
C TRP A 66 -6.34 20.59 19.37
N GLY A 67 -7.11 20.14 18.41
CA GLY A 67 -8.50 20.51 18.24
C GLY A 67 -9.39 19.30 18.40
N ASP A 68 -10.61 19.50 18.85
CA ASP A 68 -11.60 18.44 19.02
C ASP A 68 -11.74 17.60 17.75
N PRO A 69 -11.75 16.26 17.85
CA PRO A 69 -12.02 15.41 16.71
C PRO A 69 -13.47 15.65 16.27
N ALA A 70 -13.63 16.40 15.18
CA ALA A 70 -14.95 16.57 14.58
C ALA A 70 -15.26 15.30 13.77
N TYR A 71 -16.03 14.39 14.37
CA TYR A 71 -16.65 13.29 13.66
C TYR A 71 -17.87 13.82 12.90
N SER A 72 -17.73 14.07 11.62
CA SER A 72 -18.88 14.38 10.77
C SER A 72 -19.20 13.16 9.90
N LEU A 73 -20.21 12.41 10.29
CA LEU A 73 -20.83 11.41 9.44
C LEU A 73 -21.97 12.10 8.68
N THR A 74 -21.67 12.71 7.55
CA THR A 74 -22.69 13.39 6.74
C THR A 74 -23.57 12.42 5.95
N GLY A 75 -23.22 11.15 5.91
CA GLY A 75 -23.98 10.12 5.18
C GLY A 75 -23.89 10.16 3.65
N ASP A 76 -23.47 11.27 3.08
CA ASP A 76 -23.51 11.50 1.62
C ASP A 76 -22.15 11.27 0.94
N GLY A 77 -21.07 11.25 1.66
CA GLY A 77 -19.71 11.10 1.12
C GLY A 77 -19.43 9.77 0.43
N ASN A 78 -20.25 8.74 0.65
CA ASN A 78 -20.14 7.44 -0.03
C ASN A 78 -20.91 7.39 -1.37
N ILE A 79 -21.71 8.42 -1.68
CA ILE A 79 -22.40 8.52 -2.96
C ILE A 79 -21.36 8.74 -4.06
N GLY A 80 -21.48 8.00 -5.13
CA GLY A 80 -20.52 8.00 -6.21
C GLY A 80 -19.30 7.08 -5.98
N TRP A 81 -19.08 6.58 -4.77
CA TRP A 81 -18.05 5.55 -4.50
C TRP A 81 -18.64 4.15 -4.48
N ILE A 82 -19.53 3.88 -3.52
CA ILE A 82 -20.12 2.56 -3.27
C ILE A 82 -21.62 2.55 -3.42
N ARG A 83 -22.25 3.72 -3.52
CA ARG A 83 -23.70 3.88 -3.55
C ARG A 83 -24.09 4.95 -4.57
N SER A 84 -25.21 4.74 -5.25
CA SER A 84 -25.87 5.78 -6.05
C SER A 84 -26.72 6.69 -5.16
N GLY A 85 -26.83 7.95 -5.55
CA GLY A 85 -27.65 8.93 -4.82
C GLY A 85 -27.56 10.31 -5.43
N THR A 86 -28.27 11.25 -4.83
CA THR A 86 -28.31 12.64 -5.28
C THR A 86 -27.58 13.51 -4.26
N VAL A 87 -26.66 14.33 -4.74
CA VAL A 87 -25.89 15.30 -3.95
C VAL A 87 -26.12 16.72 -4.46
N ALA A 88 -25.89 17.71 -3.62
CA ALA A 88 -25.87 19.10 -4.06
C ALA A 88 -24.60 19.34 -4.90
N GLY A 89 -24.77 19.68 -6.15
CA GLY A 89 -23.70 20.07 -7.07
C GLY A 89 -23.43 21.57 -7.05
N GLU A 90 -22.53 22.00 -7.92
CA GLU A 90 -22.20 23.43 -8.08
C GLU A 90 -23.45 24.26 -8.40
N GLY A 91 -23.56 25.43 -7.74
CA GLY A 91 -24.69 26.35 -7.92
C GLY A 91 -26.02 25.84 -7.36
N GLY A 92 -26.01 24.87 -6.42
CA GLY A 92 -27.19 24.35 -5.76
C GLY A 92 -28.05 23.41 -6.63
N LYS A 93 -27.55 23.01 -7.81
CA LYS A 93 -28.23 22.03 -8.67
C LYS A 93 -28.03 20.63 -8.06
N GLN A 94 -29.12 19.85 -8.08
CA GLN A 94 -29.08 18.45 -7.69
C GLN A 94 -28.35 17.63 -8.76
N GLN A 95 -27.35 16.85 -8.36
CA GLN A 95 -26.62 15.93 -9.24
C GLN A 95 -26.80 14.50 -8.74
N THR A 96 -27.28 13.63 -9.62
CA THR A 96 -27.36 12.19 -9.32
C THR A 96 -26.08 11.52 -9.74
N LEU A 97 -25.44 10.84 -8.82
CA LEU A 97 -24.22 10.05 -9.03
C LEU A 97 -24.56 8.56 -8.96
N GLN A 98 -23.90 7.78 -9.81
CA GLN A 98 -23.93 6.33 -9.79
C GLN A 98 -22.71 5.78 -9.06
N VAL A 99 -22.74 4.47 -8.75
CA VAL A 99 -21.58 3.76 -8.16
C VAL A 99 -20.36 3.94 -9.07
N GLY A 100 -19.27 4.40 -8.49
CA GLY A 100 -18.00 4.60 -9.20
C GLY A 100 -17.81 5.98 -9.83
N ASP A 101 -18.85 6.82 -9.91
CA ASP A 101 -18.78 8.15 -10.55
C ASP A 101 -17.69 9.05 -9.93
N ALA A 102 -17.35 8.85 -8.66
CA ALA A 102 -16.24 9.56 -8.03
C ALA A 102 -14.90 9.21 -8.68
N VAL A 103 -14.70 7.95 -9.07
CA VAL A 103 -13.49 7.50 -9.79
C VAL A 103 -13.51 8.00 -11.23
N ALA A 104 -14.68 7.98 -11.90
CA ALA A 104 -14.81 8.55 -13.23
C ALA A 104 -14.51 10.06 -13.22
N GLY A 105 -15.02 10.78 -12.22
CA GLY A 105 -14.74 12.21 -12.01
C GLY A 105 -13.26 12.50 -11.77
N PHE A 106 -12.59 11.68 -10.94
CA PHE A 106 -11.15 11.75 -10.72
C PHE A 106 -10.37 11.56 -12.05
N ALA A 107 -10.67 10.49 -12.79
CA ALA A 107 -10.02 10.21 -14.07
C ALA A 107 -10.26 11.33 -15.10
N LYS A 108 -11.49 11.86 -15.18
CA LYS A 108 -11.82 13.00 -16.03
C LYS A 108 -11.05 14.26 -15.66
N GLY A 109 -10.95 14.56 -14.36
CA GLY A 109 -10.17 15.69 -13.86
C GLY A 109 -8.68 15.56 -14.19
N ALA A 110 -8.11 14.39 -13.94
CA ALA A 110 -6.71 14.09 -14.25
C ALA A 110 -6.41 14.25 -15.76
N LEU A 111 -7.27 13.70 -16.63
CA LEU A 111 -7.14 13.86 -18.08
C LEU A 111 -7.28 15.32 -18.53
N ALA A 112 -8.17 16.08 -17.88
CA ALA A 112 -8.42 17.48 -18.26
C ALA A 112 -7.27 18.43 -17.88
N SER A 113 -6.56 18.16 -16.78
CA SER A 113 -5.43 18.96 -16.30
C SER A 113 -4.09 18.36 -16.72
N GLY A 114 -3.93 17.06 -16.59
CA GLY A 114 -2.65 16.39 -16.70
C GLY A 114 -2.15 16.19 -18.14
N THR A 115 -3.00 16.36 -19.16
CA THR A 115 -2.58 16.18 -20.58
C THR A 115 -2.39 17.48 -21.33
N LYS A 116 -2.52 18.63 -20.67
CA LYS A 116 -2.44 19.95 -21.30
C LYS A 116 -1.07 20.61 -21.15
N GLY A 117 -0.71 21.45 -22.16
CA GLY A 117 0.50 22.27 -22.16
C GLY A 117 1.72 21.55 -22.70
N ASP A 118 2.83 22.27 -22.74
CA ASP A 118 4.12 21.79 -23.28
C ASP A 118 4.80 20.78 -22.34
N HIS A 119 4.41 20.76 -21.06
CA HIS A 119 4.89 19.84 -20.03
C HIS A 119 3.69 19.21 -19.30
N PRO A 120 3.05 18.20 -19.89
CA PRO A 120 1.91 17.54 -19.26
C PRO A 120 2.35 16.76 -18.00
N ASP A 121 1.57 16.86 -16.92
CA ASP A 121 1.83 16.11 -15.67
C ASP A 121 1.74 14.59 -15.89
N ILE A 122 0.92 14.16 -16.86
CA ILE A 122 0.81 12.75 -17.24
C ILE A 122 1.69 12.50 -18.47
N ALA A 123 2.89 12.02 -18.21
CA ALA A 123 3.90 11.79 -19.23
C ALA A 123 3.73 10.47 -20.03
N TYR A 124 2.92 9.54 -19.55
CA TYR A 124 2.84 8.19 -20.09
C TYR A 124 1.53 7.93 -20.82
N SER A 125 1.56 7.69 -22.12
CA SER A 125 0.37 7.39 -22.94
C SER A 125 -0.39 6.14 -22.48
N TRP A 126 0.30 5.12 -21.98
CA TRP A 126 -0.36 3.94 -21.42
C TRP A 126 -1.23 4.28 -20.21
N TYR A 127 -0.81 5.27 -19.41
CA TYR A 127 -1.57 5.70 -18.25
C TYR A 127 -2.75 6.59 -18.65
N VAL A 128 -2.61 7.40 -19.69
CA VAL A 128 -3.74 8.13 -20.30
C VAL A 128 -4.81 7.14 -20.74
N ASN A 129 -4.45 6.12 -21.50
CA ASN A 129 -5.40 5.07 -21.96
C ASN A 129 -6.06 4.34 -20.77
N TRP A 130 -5.30 4.10 -19.69
CA TRP A 130 -5.85 3.54 -18.44
C TRP A 130 -6.90 4.47 -17.81
N LEU A 131 -6.63 5.77 -17.71
CA LEU A 131 -7.55 6.75 -17.17
C LEU A 131 -8.80 6.91 -18.05
N GLU A 132 -8.66 6.86 -19.36
CA GLU A 132 -9.80 6.87 -20.29
C GLU A 132 -10.69 5.64 -20.09
N TRP A 133 -10.09 4.45 -20.04
CA TRP A 133 -10.83 3.24 -19.75
C TRP A 133 -11.49 3.28 -18.37
N LEU A 134 -10.79 3.81 -17.37
CA LEU A 134 -11.31 3.95 -16.01
C LEU A 134 -12.51 4.91 -15.97
N ARG A 135 -12.42 6.04 -16.67
CA ARG A 135 -13.52 7.02 -16.82
C ARG A 135 -14.76 6.40 -17.47
N ASP A 136 -14.57 5.64 -18.54
CA ASP A 136 -15.67 5.23 -19.41
C ASP A 136 -16.29 3.88 -19.00
N THR A 137 -15.51 2.98 -18.38
CA THR A 137 -15.93 1.60 -18.13
C THR A 137 -15.56 1.09 -16.74
N GLY A 138 -14.30 1.30 -16.32
CA GLY A 138 -13.74 0.67 -15.12
C GLY A 138 -14.25 1.25 -13.79
N HIS A 139 -14.75 2.47 -13.79
CA HIS A 139 -15.10 3.21 -12.57
C HIS A 139 -16.10 2.49 -11.67
N THR A 140 -17.10 1.80 -12.23
CA THR A 140 -18.11 1.07 -11.44
C THR A 140 -17.49 -0.03 -10.57
N PHE A 141 -16.45 -0.70 -11.07
CA PHE A 141 -15.71 -1.72 -10.31
C PHE A 141 -14.70 -1.08 -9.38
N PHE A 142 -13.94 -0.09 -9.87
CA PHE A 142 -12.85 0.52 -9.11
C PHE A 142 -13.32 1.45 -8.01
N GLY A 143 -14.50 2.05 -8.10
CA GLY A 143 -15.05 2.86 -7.01
C GLY A 143 -15.15 2.11 -5.69
N PRO A 144 -15.92 1.02 -5.61
CA PRO A 144 -15.98 0.18 -4.41
C PRO A 144 -14.64 -0.46 -4.04
N LEU A 145 -13.86 -0.93 -5.03
CA LEU A 145 -12.58 -1.56 -4.80
C LEU A 145 -11.59 -0.62 -4.11
N VAL A 146 -11.47 0.62 -4.56
CA VAL A 146 -10.61 1.63 -3.95
C VAL A 146 -11.10 1.97 -2.55
N ALA A 147 -12.39 2.27 -2.37
CA ALA A 147 -12.95 2.65 -1.09
C ALA A 147 -12.77 1.55 -0.01
N VAL A 148 -13.09 0.30 -0.34
CA VAL A 148 -12.90 -0.84 0.56
C VAL A 148 -11.42 -1.17 0.73
N GLY A 149 -10.66 -1.15 -0.36
CA GLY A 149 -9.23 -1.46 -0.36
C GLY A 149 -8.43 -0.53 0.55
N GLU A 150 -8.70 0.76 0.53
CA GLU A 150 -8.04 1.75 1.41
C GLU A 150 -8.32 1.45 2.89
N VAL A 151 -9.56 1.11 3.25
CA VAL A 151 -9.90 0.74 4.64
C VAL A 151 -9.20 -0.56 5.04
N VAL A 152 -9.21 -1.57 4.18
CA VAL A 152 -8.55 -2.86 4.44
C VAL A 152 -7.04 -2.67 4.61
N ILE A 153 -6.39 -1.91 3.72
CA ILE A 153 -4.97 -1.58 3.83
C ILE A 153 -4.70 -0.85 5.14
N GLY A 154 -5.52 0.17 5.47
CA GLY A 154 -5.37 0.96 6.68
C GLY A 154 -5.46 0.10 7.95
N ILE A 155 -6.53 -0.69 8.09
CA ILE A 155 -6.73 -1.59 9.23
C ILE A 155 -5.61 -2.63 9.31
N ALA A 156 -5.27 -3.27 8.20
CA ALA A 156 -4.24 -4.30 8.18
C ALA A 156 -2.86 -3.74 8.56
N LEU A 157 -2.49 -2.54 8.10
CA LEU A 157 -1.26 -1.86 8.51
C LEU A 157 -1.28 -1.48 9.98
N ILE A 158 -2.38 -0.97 10.53
CA ILE A 158 -2.51 -0.65 11.96
C ILE A 158 -2.33 -1.92 12.81
N LEU A 159 -3.00 -3.00 12.45
CA LEU A 159 -2.90 -4.28 13.14
C LEU A 159 -1.54 -5.00 12.91
N GLY A 160 -0.82 -4.62 11.86
CA GLY A 160 0.40 -5.30 11.40
C GLY A 160 0.13 -6.69 10.88
N LEU A 161 -0.85 -6.80 10.02
CA LEU A 161 -1.23 -8.02 9.33
C LEU A 161 -0.81 -7.95 7.87
N PHE A 162 0.01 -8.88 7.43
CA PHE A 162 0.60 -8.90 6.08
C PHE A 162 1.24 -7.57 5.69
N THR A 163 1.99 -6.98 6.62
CA THR A 163 2.49 -5.60 6.53
C THR A 163 3.17 -5.30 5.18
N GLY A 164 4.05 -6.18 4.70
CA GLY A 164 4.74 -5.98 3.42
C GLY A 164 3.80 -6.00 2.21
N ILE A 165 2.80 -6.89 2.22
CA ILE A 165 1.81 -7.00 1.14
C ILE A 165 0.91 -5.77 1.14
N MET A 166 0.41 -5.36 2.30
CA MET A 166 -0.46 -4.20 2.43
C MET A 166 0.26 -2.90 2.08
N ALA A 167 1.54 -2.76 2.47
CA ALA A 167 2.38 -1.65 2.05
C ALA A 167 2.59 -1.64 0.53
N PHE A 168 2.77 -2.80 -0.11
CA PHE A 168 2.87 -2.91 -1.55
C PHE A 168 1.57 -2.49 -2.27
N LEU A 169 0.42 -3.00 -1.83
CA LEU A 169 -0.88 -2.62 -2.39
C LEU A 169 -1.15 -1.11 -2.23
N GLY A 170 -0.82 -0.56 -1.05
CA GLY A 170 -0.89 0.88 -0.82
C GLY A 170 0.02 1.67 -1.75
N ALA A 171 1.26 1.22 -1.96
CA ALA A 171 2.17 1.86 -2.91
C ALA A 171 1.61 1.87 -4.33
N VAL A 172 1.01 0.76 -4.80
CA VAL A 172 0.38 0.68 -6.13
C VAL A 172 -0.75 1.70 -6.27
N LEU A 173 -1.62 1.83 -5.26
CA LEU A 173 -2.68 2.85 -5.29
C LEU A 173 -2.10 4.27 -5.28
N ASN A 174 -1.09 4.54 -4.46
CA ASN A 174 -0.44 5.85 -4.40
C ASN A 174 0.25 6.21 -5.71
N PHE A 175 0.94 5.27 -6.36
CA PHE A 175 1.51 5.50 -7.69
C PHE A 175 0.43 5.90 -8.70
N SER A 176 -0.73 5.26 -8.66
CA SER A 176 -1.85 5.62 -9.53
C SER A 176 -2.31 7.07 -9.30
N PHE A 177 -2.36 7.54 -8.05
CA PHE A 177 -2.71 8.92 -7.75
C PHE A 177 -1.63 9.91 -8.19
N VAL A 178 -0.35 9.60 -7.95
CA VAL A 178 0.78 10.47 -8.34
C VAL A 178 0.89 10.58 -9.86
N PHE A 179 0.71 9.47 -10.59
CA PHE A 179 0.70 9.49 -12.06
C PHE A 179 -0.47 10.29 -12.64
N ALA A 180 -1.57 10.42 -11.89
CA ALA A 180 -2.69 11.29 -12.24
C ALA A 180 -2.48 12.77 -11.87
N GLY A 181 -1.28 13.16 -11.42
CA GLY A 181 -0.97 14.52 -11.00
C GLY A 181 -1.38 14.87 -9.57
N SER A 182 -1.90 13.89 -8.79
CA SER A 182 -2.29 14.12 -7.39
C SER A 182 -1.09 13.91 -6.46
N ALA A 183 -0.37 14.97 -6.13
CA ALA A 183 0.79 14.89 -5.23
C ALA A 183 0.37 14.77 -3.75
N GLY A 184 -0.02 15.86 -3.12
CA GLY A 184 -0.43 15.87 -1.70
C GLY A 184 0.54 15.13 -0.78
N VAL A 185 0.02 14.22 0.04
CA VAL A 185 0.77 13.34 0.95
C VAL A 185 1.29 12.06 0.26
N ASN A 186 0.82 11.77 -0.95
CA ASN A 186 1.08 10.51 -1.66
C ASN A 186 2.57 10.18 -1.84
N PRO A 187 3.48 11.12 -2.20
CA PRO A 187 4.91 10.82 -2.31
C PRO A 187 5.54 10.36 -0.99
N ALA A 188 5.14 10.94 0.14
CA ALA A 188 5.60 10.53 1.46
C ALA A 188 5.08 9.12 1.82
N MET A 189 3.82 8.84 1.50
CA MET A 189 3.23 7.51 1.68
C MET A 189 3.92 6.45 0.82
N ILE A 190 4.31 6.76 -0.44
CA ILE A 190 5.10 5.87 -1.30
C ILE A 190 6.45 5.55 -0.67
N LEU A 191 7.16 6.58 -0.18
CA LEU A 191 8.46 6.38 0.46
C LEU A 191 8.34 5.45 1.67
N VAL A 192 7.40 5.73 2.57
CA VAL A 192 7.19 4.91 3.77
C VAL A 192 6.74 3.49 3.39
N SER A 193 5.86 3.34 2.40
CA SER A 193 5.48 2.03 1.86
C SER A 193 6.69 1.24 1.36
N GLY A 194 7.57 1.88 0.58
CA GLY A 194 8.81 1.27 0.09
C GLY A 194 9.71 0.77 1.23
N LEU A 195 9.88 1.58 2.27
CA LEU A 195 10.66 1.20 3.45
C LEU A 195 10.01 0.02 4.20
N LEU A 196 8.68 0.01 4.36
CA LEU A 196 7.95 -1.11 4.98
C LEU A 196 8.03 -2.40 4.15
N ILE A 197 8.02 -2.29 2.81
CA ILE A 197 8.24 -3.43 1.91
C ILE A 197 9.64 -4.01 2.13
N LEU A 198 10.67 -3.19 2.20
CA LEU A 198 12.03 -3.65 2.51
C LEU A 198 12.13 -4.28 3.91
N ALA A 199 11.40 -3.72 4.87
CA ALA A 199 11.36 -4.19 6.25
C ALA A 199 10.31 -5.29 6.50
N TRP A 200 9.73 -5.92 5.47
CA TRP A 200 8.60 -6.85 5.61
C TRP A 200 8.83 -7.96 6.65
N ARG A 201 10.08 -8.35 6.87
CA ARG A 201 10.47 -9.39 7.82
C ARG A 201 10.25 -9.00 9.28
N ASN A 202 10.46 -7.73 9.63
CA ASN A 202 10.38 -7.24 11.01
C ASN A 202 9.39 -6.08 11.22
N ALA A 203 8.86 -5.50 10.14
CA ALA A 203 7.90 -4.39 10.24
C ALA A 203 6.60 -4.77 10.96
N GLY A 204 6.15 -6.02 10.83
CA GLY A 204 4.98 -6.56 11.53
C GLY A 204 5.28 -7.20 12.89
N TRP A 205 6.52 -7.11 13.42
CA TRP A 205 6.91 -7.78 14.67
C TRP A 205 6.05 -7.38 15.88
N TYR A 206 5.75 -6.08 16.02
CA TYR A 206 4.81 -5.58 17.03
C TYR A 206 3.37 -5.55 16.48
N GLY A 207 2.95 -6.62 15.81
CA GLY A 207 1.64 -6.77 15.21
C GLY A 207 1.24 -8.23 15.07
N LEU A 208 0.21 -8.48 14.27
CA LEU A 208 -0.31 -9.84 14.01
C LEU A 208 0.61 -10.69 13.15
N ASP A 209 1.51 -10.08 12.36
CA ASP A 209 2.48 -10.80 11.53
C ASP A 209 3.35 -11.74 12.37
N ARG A 210 3.67 -11.36 13.60
CA ARG A 210 4.42 -12.20 14.54
C ARG A 210 3.76 -13.57 14.76
N PHE A 211 2.44 -13.66 14.66
CA PHE A 211 1.69 -14.89 14.90
C PHE A 211 1.26 -15.58 13.60
N VAL A 212 1.02 -14.81 12.54
CA VAL A 212 0.49 -15.30 11.27
C VAL A 212 1.60 -15.78 10.34
N LEU A 213 2.66 -14.97 10.15
CA LEU A 213 3.73 -15.31 9.20
C LEU A 213 4.50 -16.59 9.55
N PRO A 214 4.80 -16.91 10.82
CA PRO A 214 5.45 -18.18 11.15
C PRO A 214 4.62 -19.41 10.75
N LYS A 215 3.29 -19.33 10.81
CA LYS A 215 2.41 -20.41 10.37
C LYS A 215 2.51 -20.68 8.87
N LEU A 216 2.83 -19.63 8.11
CA LEU A 216 3.09 -19.69 6.66
C LEU A 216 4.55 -20.04 6.32
N GLY A 217 5.40 -20.26 7.33
CA GLY A 217 6.80 -20.63 7.14
C GLY A 217 7.75 -19.47 6.87
N THR A 218 7.33 -18.26 7.11
CA THR A 218 8.14 -17.06 6.83
C THR A 218 7.92 -16.01 7.93
N PRO A 219 8.91 -15.14 8.21
CA PRO A 219 10.30 -15.19 7.78
C PRO A 219 11.18 -16.03 8.73
N TRP A 220 10.65 -16.48 9.90
CA TRP A 220 11.46 -16.95 11.03
C TRP A 220 11.47 -18.47 11.18
N HIS A 221 10.41 -19.16 10.74
CA HIS A 221 10.28 -20.61 10.83
C HIS A 221 9.63 -21.18 9.58
N ARG A 222 9.89 -22.45 9.27
CA ARG A 222 9.04 -23.19 8.32
C ARG A 222 7.69 -23.39 8.99
N GLY A 223 6.64 -22.90 8.37
CA GLY A 223 5.28 -23.05 8.85
C GLY A 223 4.77 -24.47 8.68
N GLU A 224 3.76 -24.79 9.46
CA GLU A 224 3.05 -26.06 9.41
C GLU A 224 2.41 -26.32 8.05
N VAL A 225 2.07 -25.25 7.30
CA VAL A 225 1.45 -25.35 5.97
C VAL A 225 2.37 -26.00 4.94
N PHE A 226 3.70 -25.83 5.08
CA PHE A 226 4.69 -26.37 4.13
C PHE A 226 5.43 -27.60 4.66
N GLY A 227 5.01 -28.15 5.80
CA GLY A 227 5.57 -29.32 6.42
C GLY A 227 6.88 -29.10 7.21
N PRO A 228 7.31 -30.09 7.97
CA PRO A 228 8.48 -29.99 8.83
C PRO A 228 9.75 -29.79 8.01
N SER A 229 10.67 -28.99 8.55
CA SER A 229 12.01 -28.78 7.96
C SER A 229 12.75 -30.12 7.77
N PRO A 230 13.30 -30.41 6.58
CA PRO A 230 14.26 -31.50 6.48
C PRO A 230 15.49 -31.12 7.29
N GLY A 231 15.66 -31.68 8.46
CA GLY A 231 16.80 -31.39 9.35
C GLY A 231 16.52 -31.34 10.83
N SER A 232 15.26 -31.46 11.31
CA SER A 232 14.96 -31.70 12.73
C SER A 232 15.15 -33.16 13.12
N GLY A 233 15.98 -33.89 12.35
CA GLY A 233 16.41 -35.21 12.71
C GLY A 233 17.26 -35.12 13.99
N THR A 234 16.76 -35.75 15.03
CA THR A 234 17.36 -36.09 16.30
C THR A 234 18.88 -36.11 16.23
N ARG A 235 19.57 -35.20 16.93
CA ARG A 235 20.96 -35.44 17.33
C ARG A 235 20.93 -36.69 18.22
N VAL A 236 21.25 -37.81 17.63
CA VAL A 236 21.60 -38.99 18.41
C VAL A 236 22.91 -38.63 19.09
N THR A 237 22.87 -38.30 20.36
CA THR A 237 24.05 -38.26 21.24
C THR A 237 24.45 -39.70 21.50
N THR A 238 25.51 -40.14 20.87
CA THR A 238 26.33 -41.31 21.29
C THR A 238 27.42 -40.84 22.21
#